data_de11922015714069e8d14c281749d059
#
_entry.id   de11922015714069e8d14c281749d059
#
_cell.length_a   1.000
_cell.length_b   1.000
_cell.length_c   1.000
_cell.angle_alpha   90.00
_cell.angle_beta   90.00
_cell.angle_gamma   90.00
#
_symmetry.space_group_name_H-M   'P 1'
#
loop_
_entity.id
_entity.type
_entity.pdbx_description
1 polymer ?
#
loop_
_entity_poly.entity_id
_entity_poly.type
_entity_poly.pdbx_seq_one_letter_code
_entity_poly.pdbx_strand_id
1 'polypeptide(L)'
;MFRKHFHHTIAGLLALAFATCLFAQGQFWDFLGYIQVDSRQDHSRIQITRRDVHSRTIQLRVSGDAIFFDRIVVHFDDGTLQELIVRERISPGTRNYVIDLHGERSLENVELWYYKEPWGHNPRVSLYGVRSPEGDGQNIAQPR
;
A
#
# COMPACT_ATOMS: atom_id res chain seq x y z
N MET A 1 59.03 43.06 31.34
CA MET A 1 58.61 41.63 31.40
C MET A 1 57.10 41.59 31.50
N PHE A 2 56.44 41.49 30.40
CA PHE A 2 54.98 41.45 30.39
C PHE A 2 54.51 40.07 30.04
N ARG A 3 53.99 39.33 31.00
CA ARG A 3 53.26 38.10 30.74
C ARG A 3 51.86 38.46 30.28
N LYS A 4 51.63 38.30 28.99
CA LYS A 4 50.26 38.38 28.44
C LYS A 4 49.62 37.04 28.71
N HIS A 5 48.65 37.03 29.63
CA HIS A 5 47.74 35.92 29.79
C HIS A 5 46.75 35.93 28.61
N PHE A 6 46.95 35.05 27.69
CA PHE A 6 46.00 34.76 26.65
C PHE A 6 44.88 33.86 27.24
N HIS A 7 43.80 34.50 27.58
CA HIS A 7 42.59 33.75 27.92
C HIS A 7 41.96 33.30 26.62
N HIS A 8 42.21 32.06 26.25
CA HIS A 8 41.47 31.43 25.19
C HIS A 8 40.09 31.07 25.76
N THR A 9 39.14 31.95 25.58
CA THR A 9 37.75 31.62 25.71
C THR A 9 37.39 30.64 24.59
N ILE A 10 37.42 29.36 24.88
CA ILE A 10 36.88 28.34 24.02
C ILE A 10 35.38 28.52 24.12
N ALA A 11 34.81 29.29 23.21
CA ALA A 11 33.39 29.28 22.97
C ALA A 11 33.06 27.90 22.40
N GLY A 12 32.58 27.05 23.29
CA GLY A 12 32.06 25.74 22.91
C GLY A 12 30.84 25.94 22.01
N LEU A 13 31.06 25.78 20.72
CA LEU A 13 30.02 25.70 19.73
C LEU A 13 29.33 24.34 19.95
N LEU A 14 28.33 24.32 20.81
CA LEU A 14 27.45 23.18 20.98
C LEU A 14 26.60 23.11 19.71
N ALA A 15 27.14 22.46 18.70
CA ALA A 15 26.37 22.08 17.53
C ALA A 15 25.33 21.08 18.00
N LEU A 16 24.12 21.58 18.27
CA LEU A 16 22.94 20.77 18.47
C LEU A 16 22.68 20.07 17.12
N ALA A 17 23.27 18.90 16.94
CA ALA A 17 22.87 18.01 15.88
C ALA A 17 21.45 17.58 16.16
N PHE A 18 20.49 18.33 15.62
CA PHE A 18 19.14 17.82 15.46
C PHE A 18 19.26 16.63 14.50
N ALA A 19 19.45 15.47 15.09
CA ALA A 19 19.18 14.22 14.41
C ALA A 19 17.69 14.23 14.07
N THR A 20 17.36 14.75 12.89
CA THR A 20 16.06 14.51 12.29
C THR A 20 16.00 13.00 12.05
N CYS A 21 15.48 12.26 13.02
CA CYS A 21 14.99 10.94 12.77
C CYS A 21 13.90 11.08 11.68
N LEU A 22 14.32 10.95 10.45
CA LEU A 22 13.44 10.60 9.35
C LEU A 22 12.90 9.23 9.71
N PHE A 23 11.78 9.22 10.44
CA PHE A 23 10.96 8.04 10.52
C PHE A 23 10.57 7.74 9.07
N ALA A 24 11.27 6.81 8.45
CA ALA A 24 10.79 6.17 7.26
C ALA A 24 9.46 5.51 7.68
N GLN A 25 8.36 6.20 7.42
CA GLN A 25 7.03 5.65 7.61
C GLN A 25 6.90 4.55 6.57
N GLY A 26 7.35 3.35 6.94
CA GLY A 26 7.16 2.17 6.13
C GLY A 26 5.66 1.99 5.92
N GLN A 27 5.24 2.03 4.68
CA GLN A 27 3.87 1.66 4.35
C GLN A 27 3.67 0.20 4.73
N PHE A 28 2.82 -0.05 5.71
CA PHE A 28 2.45 -1.41 6.08
C PHE A 28 1.35 -1.88 5.14
N TRP A 29 1.66 -2.95 4.40
CA TRP A 29 0.72 -3.59 3.50
C TRP A 29 0.00 -4.72 4.20
N ASP A 30 -1.30 -4.56 4.41
CA ASP A 30 -2.16 -5.62 4.93
C ASP A 30 -2.62 -6.54 3.80
N PHE A 31 -2.51 -7.84 4.01
CA PHE A 31 -3.06 -8.82 3.09
C PHE A 31 -4.59 -8.82 3.18
N LEU A 32 -5.26 -8.63 2.05
CA LEU A 32 -6.72 -8.53 1.96
C LEU A 32 -7.37 -9.78 1.38
N GLY A 33 -6.65 -10.53 0.57
CA GLY A 33 -7.16 -11.75 -0.05
C GLY A 33 -6.38 -12.14 -1.30
N TYR A 34 -6.74 -13.27 -1.88
CA TYR A 34 -6.17 -13.74 -3.14
C TYR A 34 -7.18 -14.54 -3.95
N ILE A 35 -6.88 -14.72 -5.21
CA ILE A 35 -7.57 -15.66 -6.11
C ILE A 35 -6.54 -16.46 -6.91
N GLN A 36 -6.83 -17.74 -7.10
CA GLN A 36 -6.16 -18.57 -8.09
C GLN A 36 -6.90 -18.41 -9.41
N VAL A 37 -6.22 -17.89 -10.43
CA VAL A 37 -6.83 -17.64 -11.73
C VAL A 37 -6.98 -18.96 -12.48
N ASP A 38 -8.18 -19.17 -13.02
CA ASP A 38 -8.49 -20.35 -13.85
C ASP A 38 -8.54 -19.94 -15.33
N SER A 39 -7.85 -20.68 -16.19
CA SER A 39 -7.84 -20.46 -17.64
C SER A 39 -9.21 -20.63 -18.31
N ARG A 40 -10.18 -21.20 -17.63
CA ARG A 40 -11.55 -21.34 -18.13
C ARG A 40 -12.41 -20.10 -17.99
N GLN A 41 -12.01 -19.17 -17.12
CA GLN A 41 -12.73 -17.93 -16.83
C GLN A 41 -11.95 -16.73 -17.37
N ASP A 42 -12.66 -15.67 -17.70
CA ASP A 42 -12.12 -14.39 -18.14
C ASP A 42 -12.22 -13.32 -17.06
N HIS A 43 -12.81 -13.66 -15.92
CA HIS A 43 -12.86 -12.79 -14.76
C HIS A 43 -12.88 -13.58 -13.46
N SER A 44 -12.43 -12.93 -12.39
CA SER A 44 -12.45 -13.47 -11.04
C SER A 44 -12.67 -12.36 -10.03
N ARG A 45 -13.15 -12.75 -8.84
CA ARG A 45 -13.42 -11.80 -7.76
C ARG A 45 -12.64 -12.19 -6.52
N ILE A 46 -11.88 -11.24 -5.98
CA ILE A 46 -11.25 -11.35 -4.67
C ILE A 46 -12.22 -10.78 -3.64
N GLN A 47 -12.76 -11.65 -2.79
CA GLN A 47 -13.63 -11.24 -1.70
C GLN A 47 -12.77 -10.78 -0.52
N ILE A 48 -13.05 -9.59 0.01
CA ILE A 48 -12.36 -9.05 1.17
C ILE A 48 -13.14 -9.42 2.41
N THR A 49 -12.51 -10.20 3.28
CA THR A 49 -13.13 -10.65 4.53
C THR A 49 -12.91 -9.69 5.69
N ARG A 50 -11.87 -8.88 5.62
CA ARG A 50 -11.55 -7.87 6.63
C ARG A 50 -12.18 -6.54 6.28
N ARG A 51 -13.28 -6.22 6.95
CA ARG A 51 -14.02 -4.97 6.73
C ARG A 51 -13.52 -3.78 7.55
N ASP A 52 -12.61 -4.04 8.47
CA ASP A 52 -11.97 -3.04 9.32
C ASP A 52 -10.81 -2.29 8.66
N VAL A 53 -10.46 -2.67 7.42
CA VAL A 53 -9.35 -2.07 6.70
C VAL A 53 -9.87 -0.98 5.77
N HIS A 54 -9.59 0.26 6.14
CA HIS A 54 -9.75 1.41 5.26
C HIS A 54 -8.43 1.63 4.51
N SER A 55 -8.51 1.69 3.22
CA SER A 55 -7.33 1.86 2.39
C SER A 55 -7.50 3.01 1.41
N ARG A 56 -6.44 3.78 1.24
CA ARG A 56 -6.33 4.77 0.16
C ARG A 56 -5.66 4.18 -1.07
N THR A 57 -4.86 3.16 -0.87
CA THR A 57 -4.06 2.54 -1.93
C THR A 57 -4.13 1.03 -1.77
N ILE A 58 -4.33 0.34 -2.88
CA ILE A 58 -4.26 -1.12 -2.95
C ILE A 58 -3.15 -1.56 -3.90
N GLN A 59 -2.69 -2.79 -3.72
CA GLN A 59 -1.63 -3.37 -4.50
C GLN A 59 -2.00 -4.78 -4.94
N LEU A 60 -1.82 -5.06 -6.22
CA LEU A 60 -1.90 -6.41 -6.77
C LEU A 60 -0.51 -6.99 -6.95
N ARG A 61 -0.35 -8.24 -6.54
CA ARG A 61 0.86 -9.04 -6.79
C ARG A 61 0.48 -10.29 -7.55
N VAL A 62 1.18 -10.53 -8.64
CA VAL A 62 1.01 -11.72 -9.46
C VAL A 62 2.13 -12.71 -9.14
N SER A 63 1.79 -13.97 -9.01
CA SER A 63 2.72 -15.10 -8.87
C SER A 63 2.27 -16.26 -9.77
N GLY A 64 3.18 -17.18 -10.11
CA GLY A 64 2.95 -18.18 -11.15
C GLY A 64 3.26 -17.60 -12.52
N ASP A 65 2.32 -17.65 -13.44
CA ASP A 65 2.48 -17.06 -14.77
C ASP A 65 1.98 -15.60 -14.84
N ALA A 66 2.43 -14.88 -15.86
CA ALA A 66 1.99 -13.51 -16.13
C ALA A 66 0.53 -13.48 -16.57
N ILE A 67 -0.17 -12.41 -16.20
CA ILE A 67 -1.57 -12.19 -16.57
C ILE A 67 -1.69 -10.88 -17.35
N PHE A 68 -2.43 -10.89 -18.45
CA PHE A 68 -2.84 -9.68 -19.13
C PHE A 68 -4.21 -9.24 -18.60
N PHE A 69 -4.23 -8.17 -17.80
CA PHE A 69 -5.46 -7.59 -17.29
C PHE A 69 -6.07 -6.64 -18.31
N ASP A 70 -7.39 -6.73 -18.49
CA ASP A 70 -8.16 -5.76 -19.26
C ASP A 70 -8.59 -4.60 -18.36
N ARG A 71 -9.25 -4.93 -17.25
CA ARG A 71 -9.74 -3.95 -16.28
C ARG A 71 -9.82 -4.52 -14.88
N ILE A 72 -9.86 -3.63 -13.91
CA ILE A 72 -10.05 -3.93 -12.50
C ILE A 72 -11.20 -3.08 -11.98
N VAL A 73 -12.14 -3.69 -11.27
CA VAL A 73 -13.27 -3.00 -10.65
C VAL A 73 -13.21 -3.18 -9.16
N VAL A 74 -13.06 -2.09 -8.44
CA VAL A 74 -13.04 -2.06 -6.98
C VAL A 74 -14.43 -1.72 -6.48
N HIS A 75 -15.02 -2.59 -5.69
CA HIS A 75 -16.30 -2.40 -5.03
C HIS A 75 -16.09 -1.98 -3.58
N PHE A 76 -16.74 -0.91 -3.19
CA PHE A 76 -16.70 -0.38 -1.83
C PHE A 76 -17.92 -0.81 -1.03
N ASP A 77 -17.80 -0.82 0.29
CA ASP A 77 -18.87 -1.23 1.20
C ASP A 77 -20.07 -0.28 1.20
N ASP A 78 -19.90 0.95 0.72
CA ASP A 78 -20.97 1.93 0.53
C ASP A 78 -21.78 1.71 -0.77
N GLY A 79 -21.47 0.66 -1.52
CA GLY A 79 -22.14 0.31 -2.78
C GLY A 79 -21.61 1.06 -4.00
N THR A 80 -20.65 1.95 -3.85
CA THR A 80 -19.98 2.60 -4.99
C THR A 80 -18.88 1.73 -5.57
N LEU A 81 -18.41 2.06 -6.75
CA LEU A 81 -17.34 1.34 -7.42
C LEU A 81 -16.34 2.29 -8.10
N GLN A 82 -15.13 1.80 -8.30
CA GLN A 82 -14.09 2.46 -9.10
C GLN A 82 -13.59 1.48 -10.15
N GLU A 83 -13.73 1.83 -11.42
CA GLU A 83 -13.25 1.05 -12.53
C GLU A 83 -11.94 1.62 -13.06
N LEU A 84 -10.97 0.73 -13.31
CA LEU A 84 -9.69 1.05 -13.90
C LEU A 84 -9.47 0.21 -15.15
N ILE A 85 -9.27 0.88 -16.27
CA ILE A 85 -8.85 0.23 -17.52
C ILE A 85 -7.35 0.04 -17.43
N VAL A 86 -6.90 -1.21 -17.40
CA VAL A 86 -5.49 -1.58 -17.19
C VAL A 86 -4.80 -1.83 -18.52
N ARG A 87 -5.28 -2.81 -19.28
CA ARG A 87 -4.73 -3.23 -20.57
C ARG A 87 -3.23 -3.48 -20.55
N GLU A 88 -2.78 -4.14 -19.50
CA GLU A 88 -1.36 -4.36 -19.24
C GLU A 88 -1.11 -5.80 -18.79
N ARG A 89 0.05 -6.34 -19.21
CA ARG A 89 0.54 -7.63 -18.72
C ARG A 89 1.37 -7.42 -17.46
N ILE A 90 0.94 -8.06 -16.38
CA ILE A 90 1.65 -8.04 -15.10
C ILE A 90 2.35 -9.39 -14.93
N SER A 91 3.68 -9.36 -14.87
CA SER A 91 4.51 -10.54 -14.70
C SER A 91 4.84 -10.79 -13.23
N PRO A 92 5.04 -12.07 -12.84
CA PRO A 92 5.49 -12.41 -11.50
C PRO A 92 6.82 -11.73 -11.16
N GLY A 93 6.95 -11.24 -9.92
CA GLY A 93 8.18 -10.63 -9.44
C GLY A 93 8.53 -9.27 -10.03
N THR A 94 7.76 -8.77 -10.98
CA THR A 94 7.87 -7.38 -11.45
C THR A 94 7.19 -6.43 -10.47
N ARG A 95 7.22 -5.14 -10.80
CA ARG A 95 6.59 -4.11 -9.95
C ARG A 95 5.17 -4.52 -9.56
N ASN A 96 4.91 -4.43 -8.28
CA ASN A 96 3.56 -4.55 -7.78
C ASN A 96 2.67 -3.51 -8.46
N TYR A 97 1.51 -3.92 -8.93
CA TYR A 97 0.55 -3.00 -9.55
C TYR A 97 -0.18 -2.24 -8.44
N VAL A 98 0.08 -0.94 -8.34
CA VAL A 98 -0.46 -0.08 -7.29
C VAL A 98 -1.61 0.74 -7.85
N ILE A 99 -2.71 0.78 -7.14
CA ILE A 99 -3.93 1.50 -7.49
C ILE A 99 -4.25 2.49 -6.38
N ASP A 100 -4.32 3.76 -6.72
CA ASP A 100 -4.82 4.80 -5.84
C ASP A 100 -6.34 4.83 -5.87
N LEU A 101 -6.95 4.76 -4.70
CA LEU A 101 -8.39 4.86 -4.53
C LEU A 101 -8.78 6.33 -4.34
N HIS A 102 -9.99 6.67 -4.73
CA HIS A 102 -10.51 8.02 -4.53
C HIS A 102 -10.91 8.22 -3.06
N GLY A 103 -9.92 8.54 -2.23
CA GLY A 103 -10.08 8.69 -0.79
C GLY A 103 -9.84 7.38 -0.02
N GLU A 104 -9.91 7.49 1.29
CA GLU A 104 -9.79 6.37 2.21
C GLU A 104 -11.13 5.68 2.37
N ARG A 105 -11.20 4.39 2.02
CA ARG A 105 -12.47 3.68 1.87
C ARG A 105 -12.36 2.23 2.30
N SER A 106 -13.47 1.70 2.79
CA SER A 106 -13.63 0.27 3.04
C SER A 106 -13.95 -0.47 1.74
N LEU A 107 -13.24 -1.56 1.53
CA LEU A 107 -13.34 -2.39 0.34
C LEU A 107 -14.24 -3.59 0.62
N GLU A 108 -15.13 -3.91 -0.30
CA GLU A 108 -15.96 -5.10 -0.25
C GLU A 108 -15.34 -6.25 -1.05
N ASN A 109 -15.04 -5.99 -2.32
CA ASN A 109 -14.40 -6.95 -3.22
C ASN A 109 -13.69 -6.24 -4.36
N VAL A 110 -12.82 -6.98 -5.05
CA VAL A 110 -12.14 -6.52 -6.26
C VAL A 110 -12.37 -7.53 -7.37
N GLU A 111 -12.94 -7.09 -8.47
CA GLU A 111 -13.11 -7.90 -9.68
C GLU A 111 -11.95 -7.66 -10.63
N LEU A 112 -11.43 -8.74 -11.18
CA LEU A 112 -10.32 -8.75 -12.11
C LEU A 112 -10.81 -9.32 -13.44
N TRP A 113 -10.72 -8.54 -14.51
CA TRP A 113 -11.03 -8.96 -15.86
C TRP A 113 -9.71 -9.15 -16.60
N TYR A 114 -9.53 -10.31 -17.23
CA TYR A 114 -8.26 -10.69 -17.84
C TYR A 114 -8.48 -11.56 -19.08
N TYR A 115 -7.46 -11.63 -19.92
CA TYR A 115 -7.49 -12.48 -21.10
C TYR A 115 -7.06 -13.89 -20.72
N LYS A 116 -7.81 -14.86 -21.24
CA LYS A 116 -7.47 -16.27 -21.08
C LYS A 116 -6.21 -16.60 -21.88
N GLU A 117 -5.28 -17.26 -21.22
CA GLU A 117 -4.05 -17.72 -21.82
C GLU A 117 -3.77 -19.16 -21.40
N PRO A 118 -3.05 -19.95 -22.23
CA PRO A 118 -2.63 -21.28 -21.83
C PRO A 118 -1.46 -21.16 -20.84
N TRP A 119 -1.78 -21.03 -19.55
CA TRP A 119 -0.76 -20.96 -18.50
C TRP A 119 -0.21 -22.35 -18.18
N GLY A 120 1.11 -22.45 -18.06
CA GLY A 120 1.78 -23.65 -17.56
C GLY A 120 1.56 -23.83 -16.06
N HIS A 121 1.52 -22.73 -15.31
CA HIS A 121 1.19 -22.67 -13.89
C HIS A 121 0.07 -21.64 -13.70
N ASN A 122 -1.03 -22.07 -13.11
CA ASN A 122 -2.14 -21.17 -12.86
C ASN A 122 -1.68 -19.95 -12.06
N PRO A 123 -1.88 -18.73 -12.57
CA PRO A 123 -1.47 -17.54 -11.88
C PRO A 123 -2.27 -17.34 -10.59
N ARG A 124 -1.63 -16.74 -9.60
CA ARG A 124 -2.29 -16.28 -8.38
C ARG A 124 -2.18 -14.75 -8.31
N VAL A 125 -3.28 -14.11 -8.01
CA VAL A 125 -3.33 -12.68 -7.75
C VAL A 125 -3.62 -12.47 -6.28
N SER A 126 -2.72 -11.78 -5.59
CA SER A 126 -2.86 -11.40 -4.18
C SER A 126 -3.09 -9.91 -4.07
N LEU A 127 -4.03 -9.53 -3.21
CA LEU A 127 -4.43 -8.16 -2.96
C LEU A 127 -3.93 -7.70 -1.59
N TYR A 128 -3.35 -6.52 -1.56
CA TYR A 128 -2.90 -5.85 -0.34
C TYR A 128 -3.45 -4.44 -0.30
N GLY A 129 -3.72 -3.93 0.89
CA GLY A 129 -4.10 -2.54 1.13
C GLY A 129 -3.11 -1.87 2.06
N VAL A 130 -2.88 -0.58 1.88
CA VAL A 130 -2.15 0.22 2.86
C VAL A 130 -3.11 0.59 3.95
N ARG A 131 -2.80 0.16 5.17
CA ARG A 131 -3.46 0.70 6.35
C ARG A 131 -3.00 2.14 6.51
N SER A 132 -3.94 3.09 6.44
CA SER A 132 -3.67 4.41 6.98
C SER A 132 -3.37 4.22 8.47
N PRO A 133 -2.30 4.83 8.99
CA PRO A 133 -2.18 4.96 10.43
C PRO A 133 -3.35 5.81 10.87
N GLU A 134 -4.46 5.16 11.16
CA GLU A 134 -5.57 5.80 11.83
C GLU A 134 -4.99 6.32 13.12
N GLY A 135 -5.00 7.65 13.25
CA GLY A 135 -4.51 8.28 14.44
C GLY A 135 -5.18 7.56 15.59
N ASP A 136 -4.38 6.94 16.44
CA ASP A 136 -4.82 6.58 17.76
C ASP A 136 -5.60 7.81 18.26
N GLY A 137 -6.93 7.70 18.18
CA GLY A 137 -7.80 8.76 18.64
C GLY A 137 -7.32 9.10 20.02
N GLN A 138 -6.59 10.19 20.10
CA GLN A 138 -6.29 10.80 21.37
C GLN A 138 -7.64 11.15 21.96
N ASN A 139 -8.20 10.14 22.62
CA ASN A 139 -9.21 10.37 23.62
C ASN A 139 -8.51 11.10 24.77
N ILE A 140 -8.13 12.34 24.51
CA ILE A 140 -7.75 13.27 25.55
C ILE A 140 -9.06 13.55 26.25
N ALA A 141 -9.38 12.70 27.21
CA ALA A 141 -10.36 13.03 28.22
C ALA A 141 -9.92 14.37 28.84
N GLN A 142 -10.58 15.44 28.45
CA GLN A 142 -10.39 16.71 29.10
C GLN A 142 -10.86 16.54 30.55
N PRO A 143 -10.01 16.76 31.55
CA PRO A 143 -10.48 16.82 32.93
C PRO A 143 -11.39 18.04 33.06
N ARG A 144 -12.56 17.79 33.54
CA ARG A 144 -13.49 18.85 33.96
C ARG A 144 -12.93 19.59 35.13
#